data_1d132397d1d9bf959045d5c1282ab42a
#
_entry.id   1d132397d1d9bf959045d5c1282ab42a
#
_cell.length_a   1.000
_cell.length_b   1.000
_cell.length_c   1.000
_cell.angle_alpha   90.00
_cell.angle_beta   90.00
_cell.angle_gamma   90.00
#
_symmetry.space_group_name_H-M   'P 1'
#
loop_
_entity.id
_entity.type
_entity.pdbx_description
1 polymer ?
#
loop_
_entity_poly.entity_id
_entity_poly.type
_entity_poly.pdbx_seq_one_letter_code
_entity_poly.pdbx_strand_id
1 'polypeptide(L)'
;MLFKTHSLIRIASLGLSALALVLIGDKASAEVSFKGKTIDVIMGSAAGGGTDGTTRLVGSFLEKYLLGNPKMRYRNIPGGHGAKAFNHFAKIKPDGLSWAGGSASHTDPGALRRSVVEYNPTEFHFFGGVSRGGSIVFVRKERLPNLTDPSKPPVVVGMLDGNRSWEQGISWGKELLNWNIQYVVGYPGTGFLMLAVQRGETHMEGTANVSLLKEMMDTGGFVPVAQLGNVLQDGKIEERSNFEKIPTFADLVKGRASGVAAEAFDFWAQLNDIDKWYALPPNTPKAIVDTYRAAWARMVRDPEFIRQGKALFSADFAPISGAAQQELVKKTAYPKAEVLAYMSDIKVRHGLPAEPLSDEELAKLAKEKGLDKADLPSTQVVLKTVGEAGRDIEFTVEGSERKLGVSSSRTKVTIGGEKADRAKLTAGMNCAVEFMGDAKEATAVICK
;
A
#
# COMPACT_ATOMS: atom_id res chain seq x y z
N MET A 1 -12.60 -98.10 24.97
CA MET A 1 -12.13 -97.36 26.15
C MET A 1 -12.58 -95.97 25.95
N LEU A 2 -13.72 -95.54 26.50
CA LEU A 2 -13.89 -94.71 27.69
C LEU A 2 -13.10 -93.39 27.55
N PHE A 3 -13.62 -92.19 27.51
CA PHE A 3 -14.54 -91.54 28.41
C PHE A 3 -15.06 -90.15 27.82
N LYS A 4 -16.36 -89.93 27.97
CA LYS A 4 -17.09 -88.88 28.60
C LYS A 4 -16.92 -87.40 28.10
N THR A 5 -17.91 -86.91 27.44
CA THR A 5 -18.85 -85.83 27.71
C THR A 5 -18.42 -84.80 28.75
N HIS A 6 -18.42 -83.51 28.39
CA HIS A 6 -19.15 -82.48 29.14
C HIS A 6 -19.50 -81.27 28.25
N SER A 7 -20.78 -81.07 28.17
CA SER A 7 -21.43 -79.91 27.62
C SER A 7 -21.18 -78.69 28.51
N LEU A 8 -20.82 -77.55 27.92
CA LEU A 8 -20.99 -76.22 28.58
C LEU A 8 -21.48 -75.20 27.54
N ILE A 9 -22.73 -74.93 27.66
CA ILE A 9 -23.44 -73.83 27.05
C ILE A 9 -22.80 -72.54 27.55
N ARG A 10 -22.23 -71.73 26.64
CA ARG A 10 -21.92 -70.31 26.90
C ARG A 10 -22.79 -69.44 26.02
N ILE A 11 -23.71 -68.75 26.69
CA ILE A 11 -24.56 -67.69 26.19
C ILE A 11 -23.67 -66.61 25.60
N ALA A 12 -23.73 -66.39 24.28
CA ALA A 12 -23.12 -65.26 23.62
C ALA A 12 -24.06 -64.05 23.76
N SER A 13 -23.73 -63.14 24.65
CA SER A 13 -24.35 -61.81 24.75
C SER A 13 -23.90 -60.98 23.53
N LEU A 14 -24.82 -60.72 22.59
CA LEU A 14 -24.65 -59.75 21.54
C LEU A 14 -24.60 -58.36 22.16
N GLY A 15 -23.40 -57.81 22.31
CA GLY A 15 -23.20 -56.40 22.56
C GLY A 15 -23.39 -55.63 21.25
N LEU A 16 -24.55 -55.01 21.08
CA LEU A 16 -24.82 -54.04 20.01
C LEU A 16 -24.04 -52.77 20.36
N SER A 17 -22.81 -52.63 19.86
CA SER A 17 -22.07 -51.40 19.86
C SER A 17 -22.63 -50.50 18.75
N ALA A 18 -23.58 -49.62 19.14
CA ALA A 18 -24.04 -48.54 18.30
C ALA A 18 -22.86 -47.57 18.10
N LEU A 19 -22.16 -47.70 16.99
CA LEU A 19 -21.16 -46.71 16.50
C LEU A 19 -21.95 -45.49 16.06
N ALA A 20 -22.15 -44.54 17.00
CA ALA A 20 -22.65 -43.20 16.67
C ALA A 20 -21.59 -42.48 15.82
N LEU A 21 -21.72 -42.61 14.50
CA LEU A 21 -21.03 -41.71 13.58
C LEU A 21 -21.56 -40.30 13.83
N VAL A 22 -20.84 -39.53 14.64
CA VAL A 22 -21.05 -38.07 14.74
C VAL A 22 -20.58 -37.52 13.39
N LEU A 23 -21.52 -37.41 12.46
CA LEU A 23 -21.38 -36.58 11.27
C LEU A 23 -21.29 -35.14 11.78
N ILE A 24 -20.08 -34.67 12.06
CA ILE A 24 -19.77 -33.23 12.10
C ILE A 24 -19.91 -32.77 10.65
N GLY A 25 -21.15 -32.62 10.22
CA GLY A 25 -21.44 -31.92 8.98
C GLY A 25 -21.05 -30.47 9.21
N ASP A 26 -19.94 -30.04 8.64
CA ASP A 26 -19.77 -28.61 8.35
C ASP A 26 -21.07 -28.14 7.71
N LYS A 27 -21.86 -27.36 8.46
CA LYS A 27 -23.03 -26.69 7.90
C LYS A 27 -22.50 -25.76 6.83
N ALA A 28 -22.41 -26.26 5.58
CA ALA A 28 -22.21 -25.41 4.45
C ALA A 28 -23.29 -24.35 4.52
N SER A 29 -22.90 -23.13 4.90
CA SER A 29 -23.81 -21.99 4.93
C SER A 29 -24.40 -21.85 3.53
N ALA A 30 -25.73 -21.90 3.40
CA ALA A 30 -26.40 -21.76 2.12
C ALA A 30 -25.97 -20.42 1.49
N GLU A 31 -25.55 -20.44 0.23
CA GLU A 31 -25.17 -19.22 -0.49
C GLU A 31 -26.36 -18.25 -0.57
N VAL A 32 -26.07 -16.98 -0.30
CA VAL A 32 -27.07 -15.90 -0.39
C VAL A 32 -27.36 -15.60 -1.87
N SER A 33 -28.64 -15.58 -2.25
CA SER A 33 -29.06 -15.25 -3.62
C SER A 33 -29.27 -13.76 -3.81
N PHE A 34 -28.69 -13.23 -4.86
CA PHE A 34 -28.83 -11.83 -5.30
C PHE A 34 -29.75 -11.68 -6.54
N LYS A 35 -30.66 -12.61 -6.77
CA LYS A 35 -31.59 -12.60 -7.91
C LYS A 35 -32.38 -11.27 -7.99
N GLY A 36 -32.32 -10.64 -9.16
CA GLY A 36 -32.98 -9.35 -9.41
C GLY A 36 -32.36 -8.15 -8.69
N LYS A 37 -31.19 -8.31 -8.08
CA LYS A 37 -30.49 -7.20 -7.40
C LYS A 37 -29.47 -6.54 -8.32
N THR A 38 -29.19 -5.27 -8.03
CA THR A 38 -28.04 -4.54 -8.56
C THR A 38 -27.07 -4.31 -7.41
N ILE A 39 -25.79 -4.60 -7.64
CA ILE A 39 -24.69 -4.45 -6.66
C ILE A 39 -23.85 -3.25 -7.06
N ASP A 40 -23.63 -2.33 -6.13
CA ASP A 40 -22.74 -1.19 -6.32
C ASP A 40 -21.27 -1.61 -6.16
N VAL A 41 -20.47 -1.24 -7.14
CA VAL A 41 -19.02 -1.49 -7.16
C VAL A 41 -18.28 -0.18 -6.97
N ILE A 42 -17.67 0.01 -5.81
CA ILE A 42 -17.08 1.28 -5.40
C ILE A 42 -15.58 1.27 -5.65
N MET A 43 -15.07 2.33 -6.26
CA MET A 43 -13.65 2.52 -6.55
C MET A 43 -13.20 3.93 -6.17
N GLY A 44 -12.07 4.02 -5.46
CA GLY A 44 -11.45 5.30 -5.07
C GLY A 44 -10.60 5.96 -6.16
N SER A 45 -10.55 5.37 -7.35
CA SER A 45 -9.76 5.85 -8.49
C SER A 45 -10.65 6.43 -9.60
N ALA A 46 -10.06 7.31 -10.41
CA ALA A 46 -10.69 7.73 -11.68
C ALA A 46 -10.83 6.54 -12.63
N ALA A 47 -11.75 6.65 -13.59
CA ALA A 47 -11.95 5.67 -14.65
C ALA A 47 -10.72 5.52 -15.55
N GLY A 48 -10.52 4.34 -16.14
CA GLY A 48 -9.46 4.04 -17.12
C GLY A 48 -8.11 3.65 -16.53
N GLY A 49 -7.92 3.73 -15.20
CA GLY A 49 -6.70 3.26 -14.52
C GLY A 49 -6.71 1.76 -14.25
N GLY A 50 -5.55 1.22 -13.81
CA GLY A 50 -5.41 -0.22 -13.55
C GLY A 50 -6.37 -0.75 -12.46
N THR A 51 -6.69 0.02 -11.44
CA THR A 51 -7.69 -0.37 -10.42
C THR A 51 -9.10 -0.43 -11.02
N ASP A 52 -9.47 0.57 -11.83
CA ASP A 52 -10.77 0.58 -12.51
C ASP A 52 -10.91 -0.61 -13.48
N GLY A 53 -9.91 -0.82 -14.32
CA GLY A 53 -9.92 -1.91 -15.31
C GLY A 53 -10.01 -3.30 -14.67
N THR A 54 -9.19 -3.58 -13.64
CA THR A 54 -9.24 -4.89 -12.96
C THR A 54 -10.55 -5.08 -12.21
N THR A 55 -11.08 -4.03 -11.57
CA THR A 55 -12.36 -4.09 -10.84
C THR A 55 -13.53 -4.36 -11.80
N ARG A 56 -13.54 -3.76 -12.99
CA ARG A 56 -14.55 -4.03 -14.02
C ARG A 56 -14.45 -5.44 -14.57
N LEU A 57 -13.22 -5.94 -14.81
CA LEU A 57 -13.03 -7.34 -15.21
C LEU A 57 -13.61 -8.28 -14.15
N VAL A 58 -13.25 -8.09 -12.89
CA VAL A 58 -13.75 -8.92 -11.78
C VAL A 58 -15.28 -8.82 -11.67
N GLY A 59 -15.86 -7.64 -11.72
CA GLY A 59 -17.30 -7.44 -11.60
C GLY A 59 -18.07 -8.12 -12.74
N SER A 60 -17.59 -8.04 -13.98
CA SER A 60 -18.24 -8.68 -15.13
C SER A 60 -18.28 -10.21 -15.03
N PHE A 61 -17.28 -10.81 -14.39
CA PHE A 61 -17.28 -12.25 -14.11
C PHE A 61 -18.09 -12.58 -12.85
N LEU A 62 -18.02 -11.78 -11.77
CA LEU A 62 -18.85 -12.00 -10.58
C LEU A 62 -20.35 -12.00 -10.89
N GLU A 63 -20.81 -11.22 -11.87
CA GLU A 63 -22.21 -11.30 -12.37
C GLU A 63 -22.62 -12.74 -12.74
N LYS A 64 -21.70 -13.56 -13.25
CA LYS A 64 -21.96 -14.95 -13.65
C LYS A 64 -21.87 -15.94 -12.48
N TYR A 65 -21.04 -15.64 -11.49
CA TYR A 65 -20.69 -16.59 -10.43
C TYR A 65 -21.39 -16.35 -9.09
N LEU A 66 -21.95 -15.16 -8.86
CA LEU A 66 -22.83 -14.91 -7.74
C LEU A 66 -24.22 -15.50 -7.98
N LEU A 67 -24.76 -16.17 -6.99
CA LEU A 67 -26.06 -16.81 -7.09
C LEU A 67 -27.15 -15.77 -7.38
N GLY A 68 -27.90 -15.97 -8.45
CA GLY A 68 -28.97 -15.07 -8.89
C GLY A 68 -28.51 -14.07 -9.97
N ASN A 69 -27.28 -14.12 -10.43
CA ASN A 69 -26.73 -13.32 -11.53
C ASN A 69 -27.04 -11.81 -11.41
N PRO A 70 -26.65 -11.16 -10.30
CA PRO A 70 -26.93 -9.74 -10.08
C PRO A 70 -26.21 -8.88 -11.13
N LYS A 71 -26.74 -7.67 -11.37
CA LYS A 71 -26.06 -6.68 -12.20
C LYS A 71 -25.09 -5.85 -11.38
N MET A 72 -23.94 -5.49 -11.97
CA MET A 72 -22.97 -4.59 -11.34
C MET A 72 -23.15 -3.16 -11.83
N ARG A 73 -23.14 -2.20 -10.88
CA ARG A 73 -23.14 -0.77 -11.16
C ARG A 73 -21.86 -0.14 -10.65
N TYR A 74 -21.01 0.29 -11.56
CA TYR A 74 -19.69 0.81 -11.24
C TYR A 74 -19.72 2.29 -10.86
N ARG A 75 -19.10 2.64 -9.73
CA ARG A 75 -19.05 3.99 -9.17
C ARG A 75 -17.60 4.40 -8.86
N ASN A 76 -17.04 5.21 -9.74
CA ASN A 76 -15.75 5.84 -9.47
C ASN A 76 -15.99 7.08 -8.58
N ILE A 77 -15.39 7.13 -7.40
CA ILE A 77 -15.48 8.23 -6.44
C ILE A 77 -14.06 8.73 -6.14
N PRO A 78 -13.42 9.44 -7.08
CA PRO A 78 -12.07 9.95 -6.87
C PRO A 78 -12.07 11.07 -5.81
N GLY A 79 -10.92 11.31 -5.19
CA GLY A 79 -10.69 12.38 -4.23
C GLY A 79 -10.03 11.89 -2.96
N GLY A 80 -9.16 12.73 -2.38
CA GLY A 80 -8.36 12.38 -1.22
C GLY A 80 -7.57 11.08 -1.39
N HIS A 81 -7.15 10.77 -2.62
CA HIS A 81 -6.44 9.53 -2.93
C HIS A 81 -7.21 8.26 -2.52
N GLY A 82 -8.48 8.22 -2.84
CA GLY A 82 -9.39 7.13 -2.47
C GLY A 82 -10.06 7.30 -1.09
N ALA A 83 -9.59 8.19 -0.22
CA ALA A 83 -10.19 8.39 1.11
C ALA A 83 -11.68 8.68 1.03
N LYS A 84 -12.12 9.55 0.09
CA LYS A 84 -13.55 9.84 -0.10
C LYS A 84 -14.38 8.59 -0.36
N ALA A 85 -13.89 7.70 -1.23
CA ALA A 85 -14.59 6.46 -1.56
C ALA A 85 -14.63 5.49 -0.39
N PHE A 86 -13.49 5.27 0.27
CA PHE A 86 -13.37 4.22 1.29
C PHE A 86 -13.90 4.67 2.64
N ASN A 87 -13.88 5.96 3.00
CA ASN A 87 -14.63 6.50 4.13
C ASN A 87 -16.14 6.29 3.95
N HIS A 88 -16.65 6.53 2.73
CA HIS A 88 -18.05 6.22 2.40
C HIS A 88 -18.31 4.72 2.45
N PHE A 89 -17.44 3.90 1.85
CA PHE A 89 -17.58 2.44 1.80
C PHE A 89 -17.58 1.80 3.19
N ALA A 90 -16.75 2.27 4.12
CA ALA A 90 -16.69 1.77 5.49
C ALA A 90 -18.02 1.96 6.27
N LYS A 91 -18.86 2.89 5.83
CA LYS A 91 -20.16 3.23 6.47
C LYS A 91 -21.35 2.67 5.70
N ILE A 92 -21.15 1.94 4.60
CA ILE A 92 -22.23 1.34 3.80
C ILE A 92 -22.86 0.17 4.57
N LYS A 93 -24.16 -0.01 4.36
CA LYS A 93 -24.91 -1.14 4.92
C LYS A 93 -24.27 -2.47 4.48
N PRO A 94 -23.96 -3.38 5.42
CA PRO A 94 -23.24 -4.62 5.13
C PRO A 94 -24.19 -5.75 4.67
N ASP A 95 -25.04 -5.49 3.68
CA ASP A 95 -26.06 -6.41 3.17
C ASP A 95 -25.64 -7.18 1.91
N GLY A 96 -24.40 -7.00 1.47
CA GLY A 96 -23.85 -7.64 0.28
C GLY A 96 -24.21 -6.98 -1.05
N LEU A 97 -24.95 -5.86 -1.01
CA LEU A 97 -25.30 -5.10 -2.23
C LEU A 97 -24.28 -4.02 -2.59
N SER A 98 -23.14 -4.03 -1.91
CA SER A 98 -22.00 -3.18 -2.25
C SER A 98 -20.69 -3.90 -1.97
N TRP A 99 -19.71 -3.75 -2.86
CA TRP A 99 -18.33 -4.14 -2.63
C TRP A 99 -17.38 -3.11 -3.22
N ALA A 100 -16.13 -3.13 -2.78
CA ALA A 100 -15.13 -2.18 -3.25
C ALA A 100 -13.95 -2.87 -3.91
N GLY A 101 -13.39 -2.20 -4.93
CA GLY A 101 -12.11 -2.55 -5.52
C GLY A 101 -11.07 -1.47 -5.22
N GLY A 102 -9.92 -1.89 -4.73
CA GLY A 102 -8.83 -1.00 -4.37
C GLY A 102 -7.45 -1.50 -4.79
N SER A 103 -6.42 -0.82 -4.32
CA SER A 103 -5.02 -1.14 -4.60
C SER A 103 -4.19 -1.05 -3.31
N ALA A 104 -2.95 -1.54 -3.34
CA ALA A 104 -2.00 -1.49 -2.23
C ALA A 104 -1.95 -0.12 -1.54
N SER A 105 -1.93 0.97 -2.30
CA SER A 105 -1.88 2.33 -1.74
C SER A 105 -3.06 2.71 -0.84
N HIS A 106 -4.18 1.99 -0.91
CA HIS A 106 -5.33 2.21 -0.02
C HIS A 106 -5.26 1.36 1.26
N THR A 107 -4.25 0.53 1.39
CA THR A 107 -3.93 -0.27 2.59
C THR A 107 -2.54 0.03 3.11
N ASP A 108 -1.81 0.95 2.47
CA ASP A 108 -0.48 1.42 2.88
C ASP A 108 -0.57 2.18 4.21
N PRO A 109 0.10 1.74 5.28
CA PRO A 109 0.05 2.37 6.59
C PRO A 109 0.42 3.86 6.56
N GLY A 110 1.41 4.24 5.74
CA GLY A 110 1.81 5.64 5.57
C GLY A 110 0.70 6.48 4.94
N ALA A 111 -0.02 5.92 3.96
CA ALA A 111 -1.14 6.60 3.31
C ALA A 111 -2.38 6.69 4.23
N LEU A 112 -2.59 5.70 5.10
CA LEU A 112 -3.72 5.65 6.04
C LEU A 112 -3.63 6.68 7.16
N ARG A 113 -2.44 7.24 7.44
CA ARG A 113 -2.21 8.26 8.48
C ARG A 113 -2.70 9.65 8.10
N ARG A 114 -3.10 9.88 6.85
CA ARG A 114 -3.61 11.18 6.42
C ARG A 114 -4.90 11.52 7.17
N SER A 115 -4.99 12.75 7.64
CA SER A 115 -6.14 13.26 8.43
C SER A 115 -7.50 13.11 7.75
N VAL A 116 -7.51 12.97 6.42
CA VAL A 116 -8.73 12.74 5.63
C VAL A 116 -9.17 11.28 5.59
N VAL A 117 -8.39 10.34 6.13
CA VAL A 117 -8.69 8.90 6.14
C VAL A 117 -9.39 8.54 7.45
N GLU A 118 -10.62 8.05 7.33
CA GLU A 118 -11.46 7.61 8.46
C GLU A 118 -11.71 6.09 8.44
N TYR A 119 -11.37 5.40 7.35
CA TYR A 119 -11.58 3.97 7.23
C TYR A 119 -10.37 3.17 7.73
N ASN A 120 -10.65 1.97 8.22
CA ASN A 120 -9.64 0.98 8.58
C ASN A 120 -9.76 -0.24 7.65
N PRO A 121 -8.79 -0.49 6.74
CA PRO A 121 -8.90 -1.60 5.80
C PRO A 121 -8.81 -2.97 6.47
N THR A 122 -8.30 -3.09 7.70
CA THR A 122 -8.27 -4.37 8.43
C THR A 122 -9.65 -4.86 8.83
N GLU A 123 -10.66 -3.97 8.86
CA GLU A 123 -12.05 -4.28 9.14
C GLU A 123 -12.85 -4.71 7.90
N PHE A 124 -12.30 -4.53 6.70
CA PHE A 124 -12.93 -4.98 5.47
C PHE A 124 -12.88 -6.51 5.36
N HIS A 125 -13.88 -7.09 4.72
CA HIS A 125 -13.94 -8.52 4.46
C HIS A 125 -13.48 -8.82 3.03
N PHE A 126 -12.21 -9.11 2.86
CA PHE A 126 -11.65 -9.41 1.55
C PHE A 126 -12.20 -10.75 1.02
N PHE A 127 -12.72 -10.74 -0.19
CA PHE A 127 -13.18 -11.94 -0.87
C PHE A 127 -12.24 -12.38 -2.02
N GLY A 128 -11.33 -11.51 -2.43
CA GLY A 128 -10.31 -11.83 -3.43
C GLY A 128 -9.35 -10.68 -3.67
N GLY A 129 -8.33 -10.95 -4.45
CA GLY A 129 -7.35 -10.00 -4.97
C GLY A 129 -6.75 -10.50 -6.26
N VAL A 130 -6.01 -9.66 -6.97
CA VAL A 130 -5.18 -10.05 -8.10
C VAL A 130 -3.82 -9.37 -8.02
N SER A 131 -2.78 -10.13 -8.36
CA SER A 131 -1.47 -9.59 -8.73
C SER A 131 -1.38 -9.47 -10.25
N ARG A 132 -0.77 -8.40 -10.72
CA ARG A 132 -0.46 -8.18 -12.14
C ARG A 132 1.05 -8.23 -12.39
N GLY A 133 1.82 -8.65 -11.39
CA GLY A 133 3.23 -8.39 -11.31
C GLY A 133 3.52 -6.91 -10.98
N GLY A 134 4.73 -6.61 -10.57
CA GLY A 134 5.13 -5.25 -10.20
C GLY A 134 5.10 -4.27 -11.37
N SER A 135 5.01 -2.99 -11.11
CA SER A 135 5.08 -1.96 -12.15
C SER A 135 6.45 -1.92 -12.81
N ILE A 136 6.48 -1.65 -14.09
CA ILE A 136 7.68 -1.28 -14.84
C ILE A 136 7.79 0.24 -14.81
N VAL A 137 8.94 0.76 -14.45
CA VAL A 137 9.25 2.19 -14.51
C VAL A 137 10.02 2.46 -15.81
N PHE A 138 9.58 3.45 -16.56
CA PHE A 138 10.18 3.84 -17.83
C PHE A 138 10.43 5.35 -17.88
N VAL A 139 11.40 5.72 -18.68
CA VAL A 139 11.82 7.12 -18.89
C VAL A 139 11.85 7.44 -20.38
N ARG A 140 11.60 8.70 -20.73
CA ARG A 140 11.82 9.19 -22.09
C ARG A 140 13.29 8.99 -22.48
N LYS A 141 13.52 8.39 -23.64
CA LYS A 141 14.87 7.97 -24.10
C LYS A 141 15.87 9.10 -24.08
N GLU A 142 15.48 10.30 -24.50
CA GLU A 142 16.33 11.49 -24.52
C GLU A 142 16.66 12.01 -23.11
N ARG A 143 15.93 11.57 -22.07
CA ARG A 143 16.15 11.96 -20.67
C ARG A 143 16.93 10.90 -19.86
N LEU A 144 17.11 9.71 -20.41
CA LEU A 144 17.85 8.63 -19.73
C LEU A 144 19.25 9.07 -19.26
N PRO A 145 20.07 9.81 -20.06
CA PRO A 145 21.38 10.26 -19.60
C PRO A 145 21.35 11.29 -18.46
N ASN A 146 20.19 11.86 -18.16
CA ASN A 146 20.03 12.82 -17.07
C ASN A 146 19.74 12.12 -15.72
N LEU A 147 19.28 10.87 -15.77
CA LEU A 147 18.79 10.17 -14.59
C LEU A 147 19.87 9.98 -13.51
N THR A 148 21.10 9.80 -13.92
CA THR A 148 22.24 9.58 -13.00
C THR A 148 23.30 10.69 -13.06
N ASP A 149 23.04 11.76 -13.79
CA ASP A 149 23.96 12.89 -13.95
C ASP A 149 23.39 14.16 -13.32
N PRO A 150 23.82 14.54 -12.10
CA PRO A 150 23.31 15.72 -11.41
C PRO A 150 23.72 17.05 -12.06
N SER A 151 24.66 17.05 -13.01
CA SER A 151 25.02 18.25 -13.77
C SER A 151 24.00 18.60 -14.86
N LYS A 152 23.11 17.66 -15.20
CA LYS A 152 22.06 17.84 -16.20
C LYS A 152 20.74 18.25 -15.57
N PRO A 153 19.81 18.83 -16.32
CA PRO A 153 18.46 19.09 -15.86
C PRO A 153 17.82 17.80 -15.33
N PRO A 154 17.11 17.85 -14.18
CA PRO A 154 16.52 16.66 -13.58
C PRO A 154 15.46 16.01 -14.46
N VAL A 155 15.27 14.71 -14.30
CA VAL A 155 14.16 13.98 -14.87
C VAL A 155 12.89 14.34 -14.10
N VAL A 156 11.93 14.96 -14.76
CA VAL A 156 10.66 15.36 -14.15
C VAL A 156 9.73 14.14 -14.08
N VAL A 157 9.26 13.83 -12.88
CA VAL A 157 8.34 12.72 -12.61
C VAL A 157 6.99 13.27 -12.18
N GLY A 158 5.96 12.98 -12.96
CA GLY A 158 4.58 13.25 -12.55
C GLY A 158 4.11 12.21 -11.55
N MET A 159 3.40 12.63 -10.51
CA MET A 159 2.85 11.75 -9.48
C MET A 159 1.42 12.14 -9.09
N LEU A 160 0.65 11.17 -8.60
CA LEU A 160 -0.64 11.48 -8.00
C LEU A 160 -0.42 12.11 -6.62
N ASP A 161 0.27 11.40 -5.72
CA ASP A 161 0.53 11.83 -4.34
C ASP A 161 1.78 11.18 -3.69
N GLY A 162 2.58 10.46 -4.45
CA GLY A 162 3.76 9.75 -3.93
C GLY A 162 3.47 8.43 -3.20
N ASN A 163 2.23 7.91 -3.24
CA ASN A 163 1.84 6.68 -2.53
C ASN A 163 1.59 5.48 -3.43
N ARG A 164 1.63 5.64 -4.77
CA ARG A 164 1.55 4.49 -5.67
C ARG A 164 2.83 3.66 -5.58
N SER A 165 2.71 2.35 -5.76
CA SER A 165 3.87 1.45 -5.65
C SER A 165 5.05 1.87 -6.51
N TRP A 166 4.82 2.25 -7.77
CA TRP A 166 5.88 2.73 -8.66
C TRP A 166 6.39 4.13 -8.29
N GLU A 167 5.54 5.02 -7.75
CA GLU A 167 5.94 6.34 -7.26
C GLU A 167 6.90 6.21 -6.08
N GLN A 168 6.60 5.29 -5.16
CA GLN A 168 7.49 4.95 -4.05
C GLN A 168 8.78 4.29 -4.55
N GLY A 169 8.71 3.40 -5.58
CA GLY A 169 9.87 2.81 -6.23
C GLY A 169 10.83 3.88 -6.76
N ILE A 170 10.30 4.90 -7.42
CA ILE A 170 11.12 6.04 -7.90
C ILE A 170 11.69 6.83 -6.71
N SER A 171 10.99 6.96 -5.60
CA SER A 171 11.52 7.59 -4.39
C SER A 171 12.71 6.82 -3.80
N TRP A 172 12.64 5.48 -3.82
CA TRP A 172 13.80 4.63 -3.49
C TRP A 172 14.95 4.81 -4.48
N GLY A 173 14.65 5.00 -5.77
CA GLY A 173 15.64 5.34 -6.78
C GLY A 173 16.38 6.65 -6.46
N LYS A 174 15.65 7.68 -6.02
CA LYS A 174 16.26 8.95 -5.60
C LYS A 174 17.06 8.80 -4.31
N GLU A 175 16.56 8.04 -3.34
CA GLU A 175 17.18 7.84 -2.03
C GLU A 175 18.46 7.00 -2.10
N LEU A 176 18.43 5.87 -2.80
CA LEU A 176 19.51 4.87 -2.75
C LEU A 176 20.36 4.80 -4.02
N LEU A 177 19.84 5.27 -5.16
CA LEU A 177 20.52 5.22 -6.45
C LEU A 177 20.99 6.59 -6.93
N ASN A 178 20.76 7.65 -6.14
CA ASN A 178 21.08 9.03 -6.48
C ASN A 178 20.47 9.48 -7.82
N TRP A 179 19.24 9.03 -8.12
CA TRP A 179 18.56 9.47 -9.33
C TRP A 179 18.29 10.97 -9.28
N ASN A 180 18.68 11.67 -10.34
CA ASN A 180 18.48 13.11 -10.50
C ASN A 180 17.04 13.42 -10.93
N ILE A 181 16.14 13.49 -9.94
CA ILE A 181 14.69 13.56 -10.13
C ILE A 181 14.08 14.80 -9.49
N GLN A 182 13.13 15.40 -10.20
CA GLN A 182 12.21 16.41 -9.69
C GLN A 182 10.78 15.89 -9.76
N TYR A 183 10.01 16.02 -8.67
CA TYR A 183 8.62 15.59 -8.61
C TYR A 183 7.65 16.71 -8.94
N VAL A 184 6.55 16.37 -9.65
CA VAL A 184 5.37 17.20 -9.85
C VAL A 184 4.17 16.39 -9.38
N VAL A 185 3.61 16.76 -8.23
CA VAL A 185 2.55 16.01 -7.54
C VAL A 185 1.19 16.67 -7.82
N GLY A 186 0.11 15.87 -7.83
CA GLY A 186 -1.25 16.37 -7.92
C GLY A 186 -1.98 16.00 -9.21
N TYR A 187 -1.44 15.10 -10.03
CA TYR A 187 -2.16 14.58 -11.18
C TYR A 187 -3.42 13.82 -10.74
N PRO A 188 -4.56 14.01 -11.42
CA PRO A 188 -5.84 13.44 -10.97
C PRO A 188 -5.98 11.93 -11.25
N GLY A 189 -5.10 11.35 -12.07
CA GLY A 189 -5.15 9.91 -12.39
C GLY A 189 -4.12 9.48 -13.43
N THR A 190 -3.92 8.16 -13.56
CA THR A 190 -2.92 7.55 -14.45
C THR A 190 -3.05 8.01 -15.91
N GLY A 191 -4.28 8.17 -16.42
CA GLY A 191 -4.48 8.63 -17.81
C GLY A 191 -3.90 10.02 -18.05
N PHE A 192 -3.96 10.92 -17.07
CA PHE A 192 -3.36 12.26 -17.16
C PHE A 192 -1.84 12.19 -17.10
N LEU A 193 -1.29 11.29 -16.29
CA LEU A 193 0.16 11.05 -16.24
C LEU A 193 0.68 10.51 -17.56
N MET A 194 -0.02 9.53 -18.17
CA MET A 194 0.34 8.98 -19.47
C MET A 194 0.36 10.07 -20.55
N LEU A 195 -0.65 10.95 -20.58
CA LEU A 195 -0.69 12.09 -21.50
C LEU A 195 0.47 13.07 -21.25
N ALA A 196 0.75 13.38 -19.98
CA ALA A 196 1.83 14.31 -19.63
C ALA A 196 3.20 13.78 -20.07
N VAL A 197 3.47 12.49 -19.85
CA VAL A 197 4.73 11.88 -20.29
C VAL A 197 4.82 11.76 -21.81
N GLN A 198 3.72 11.48 -22.51
CA GLN A 198 3.68 11.47 -23.98
C GLN A 198 3.98 12.85 -24.56
N ARG A 199 3.43 13.91 -23.98
CA ARG A 199 3.66 15.31 -24.39
C ARG A 199 5.00 15.86 -23.99
N GLY A 200 5.76 15.19 -23.11
CA GLY A 200 7.03 15.64 -22.59
C GLY A 200 6.91 16.68 -21.47
N GLU A 201 5.73 16.85 -20.89
CA GLU A 201 5.52 17.67 -19.68
C GLU A 201 6.19 17.01 -18.47
N THR A 202 6.15 15.67 -18.42
CA THR A 202 6.91 14.83 -17.50
C THR A 202 7.78 13.86 -18.31
N HIS A 203 8.75 13.21 -17.64
CA HIS A 203 9.75 12.42 -18.37
C HIS A 203 9.76 10.94 -17.95
N MET A 204 9.20 10.61 -16.79
CA MET A 204 9.23 9.26 -16.22
C MET A 204 7.89 8.93 -15.60
N GLU A 205 7.50 7.66 -15.72
CA GLU A 205 6.29 7.10 -15.14
C GLU A 205 6.44 5.59 -14.92
N GLY A 206 5.48 4.97 -14.25
CA GLY A 206 5.42 3.53 -14.03
C GLY A 206 4.01 2.96 -14.14
N THR A 207 3.91 1.76 -14.68
CA THR A 207 2.65 1.02 -14.76
C THR A 207 2.87 -0.50 -14.74
N ALA A 208 1.89 -1.24 -14.21
CA ALA A 208 1.85 -2.70 -14.32
C ALA A 208 1.05 -3.17 -15.54
N ASN A 209 0.29 -2.29 -16.21
CA ASN A 209 -0.56 -2.67 -17.34
C ASN A 209 0.26 -2.87 -18.61
N VAL A 210 0.32 -4.11 -19.10
CA VAL A 210 1.11 -4.45 -20.28
C VAL A 210 0.63 -3.73 -21.55
N SER A 211 -0.67 -3.46 -21.67
CA SER A 211 -1.22 -2.71 -22.80
C SER A 211 -0.66 -1.28 -22.87
N LEU A 212 -0.62 -0.57 -21.74
CA LEU A 212 -0.05 0.77 -21.66
C LEU A 212 1.46 0.76 -21.87
N LEU A 213 2.17 -0.22 -21.26
CA LEU A 213 3.58 -0.41 -21.49
C LEU A 213 3.90 -0.61 -22.97
N LYS A 214 3.15 -1.49 -23.63
CA LYS A 214 3.32 -1.75 -25.06
C LYS A 214 3.10 -0.49 -25.88
N GLU A 215 2.02 0.24 -25.63
CA GLU A 215 1.74 1.52 -26.30
C GLU A 215 2.93 2.47 -26.19
N MET A 216 3.49 2.64 -25.01
CA MET A 216 4.65 3.53 -24.77
C MET A 216 5.91 3.03 -25.46
N MET A 217 6.21 1.73 -25.35
CA MET A 217 7.42 1.13 -25.94
C MET A 217 7.38 1.13 -27.46
N ASP A 218 6.22 0.88 -28.06
CA ASP A 218 6.05 0.86 -29.53
C ASP A 218 6.33 2.22 -30.17
N THR A 219 6.25 3.32 -29.43
CA THR A 219 6.66 4.65 -29.94
C THR A 219 8.18 4.77 -30.18
N GLY A 220 8.99 3.89 -29.58
CA GLY A 220 10.46 3.98 -29.56
C GLY A 220 11.03 5.16 -28.78
N GLY A 221 10.17 5.98 -28.16
CA GLY A 221 10.53 7.17 -27.38
C GLY A 221 10.81 6.92 -25.89
N PHE A 222 10.60 5.70 -25.43
CA PHE A 222 10.72 5.34 -24.00
C PHE A 222 11.61 4.12 -23.77
N VAL A 223 12.26 4.09 -22.61
CA VAL A 223 13.15 3.01 -22.18
C VAL A 223 12.75 2.58 -20.78
N PRO A 224 12.49 1.29 -20.51
CA PRO A 224 12.30 0.79 -19.16
C PRO A 224 13.64 0.81 -18.40
N VAL A 225 13.63 1.23 -17.14
CA VAL A 225 14.83 1.41 -16.33
C VAL A 225 14.86 0.56 -15.06
N ALA A 226 13.69 0.21 -14.54
CA ALA A 226 13.55 -0.61 -13.35
C ALA A 226 12.16 -1.27 -13.30
N GLN A 227 12.04 -2.31 -12.50
CA GLN A 227 10.76 -2.94 -12.20
C GLN A 227 10.63 -3.27 -10.72
N LEU A 228 9.38 -3.34 -10.25
CA LEU A 228 9.09 -3.82 -8.89
C LEU A 228 9.23 -5.34 -8.80
N GLY A 229 9.01 -6.04 -9.91
CA GLY A 229 9.08 -7.50 -9.99
C GLY A 229 7.86 -8.21 -9.38
N ASN A 230 7.93 -9.53 -9.36
CA ASN A 230 6.97 -10.42 -8.73
C ASN A 230 7.48 -10.82 -7.34
N VAL A 231 6.68 -10.61 -6.30
CA VAL A 231 6.99 -11.07 -4.95
C VAL A 231 6.59 -12.53 -4.82
N LEU A 232 7.55 -13.39 -4.50
CA LEU A 232 7.33 -14.82 -4.29
C LEU A 232 6.89 -15.11 -2.85
N GLN A 233 6.39 -16.32 -2.60
CA GLN A 233 5.93 -16.73 -1.27
C GLN A 233 7.03 -16.71 -0.20
N ASP A 234 8.29 -16.89 -0.59
CA ASP A 234 9.46 -16.77 0.30
C ASP A 234 9.96 -15.33 0.48
N GLY A 235 9.27 -14.36 -0.12
CA GLY A 235 9.61 -12.94 -0.07
C GLY A 235 10.66 -12.49 -1.09
N LYS A 236 11.20 -13.40 -1.91
CA LYS A 236 12.08 -13.01 -2.99
C LYS A 236 11.34 -12.26 -4.08
N ILE A 237 12.06 -11.41 -4.79
CA ILE A 237 11.54 -10.64 -5.91
C ILE A 237 12.20 -11.16 -7.17
N GLU A 238 11.37 -11.56 -8.12
CA GLU A 238 11.79 -12.00 -9.46
C GLU A 238 11.31 -11.00 -10.52
N GLU A 239 12.01 -10.99 -11.65
CA GLU A 239 11.59 -10.19 -12.79
C GLU A 239 10.25 -10.69 -13.34
N ARG A 240 9.50 -9.74 -13.93
CA ARG A 240 8.26 -10.06 -14.62
C ARG A 240 8.52 -10.82 -15.92
N SER A 241 7.63 -11.72 -16.23
CA SER A 241 7.57 -12.36 -17.56
C SER A 241 7.54 -11.34 -18.69
N ASN A 242 8.36 -11.53 -19.69
CA ASN A 242 8.62 -10.64 -20.82
C ASN A 242 9.41 -9.35 -20.48
N PHE A 243 9.91 -9.22 -19.25
CA PHE A 243 10.73 -8.09 -18.82
C PHE A 243 12.00 -8.52 -18.07
N GLU A 244 12.48 -9.75 -18.31
CA GLU A 244 13.60 -10.39 -17.61
C GLU A 244 14.94 -9.64 -17.78
N LYS A 245 15.02 -8.71 -18.75
CA LYS A 245 16.20 -7.86 -18.96
C LYS A 245 16.17 -6.55 -18.17
N ILE A 246 15.05 -6.26 -17.50
CA ILE A 246 14.89 -5.04 -16.72
C ILE A 246 15.21 -5.37 -15.27
N PRO A 247 16.20 -4.73 -14.62
CA PRO A 247 16.55 -5.03 -13.24
C PRO A 247 15.40 -4.68 -12.30
N THR A 248 15.24 -5.47 -11.24
CA THR A 248 14.32 -5.12 -10.16
C THR A 248 14.89 -4.01 -9.29
N PHE A 249 14.03 -3.25 -8.60
CA PHE A 249 14.55 -2.30 -7.60
C PHE A 249 15.36 -3.02 -6.52
N ALA A 250 15.00 -4.26 -6.15
CA ALA A 250 15.76 -5.06 -5.20
C ALA A 250 17.19 -5.31 -5.69
N ASP A 251 17.39 -5.63 -6.97
CA ASP A 251 18.72 -5.80 -7.56
C ASP A 251 19.50 -4.51 -7.56
N LEU A 252 18.85 -3.40 -7.95
CA LEU A 252 19.48 -2.09 -8.05
C LEU A 252 19.95 -1.54 -6.70
N VAL A 253 19.19 -1.79 -5.61
CA VAL A 253 19.51 -1.29 -4.26
C VAL A 253 20.33 -2.27 -3.43
N LYS A 254 20.61 -3.46 -3.95
CA LYS A 254 21.37 -4.50 -3.24
C LYS A 254 22.72 -3.95 -2.75
N GLY A 255 22.96 -4.07 -1.43
CA GLY A 255 24.16 -3.58 -0.79
C GLY A 255 24.24 -2.04 -0.62
N ARG A 256 23.16 -1.30 -0.95
CA ARG A 256 23.08 0.16 -0.78
C ARG A 256 22.26 0.59 0.43
N ALA A 257 21.42 -0.30 0.96
CA ALA A 257 20.65 -0.07 2.18
C ALA A 257 21.16 -0.96 3.31
N SER A 258 21.10 -0.46 4.55
CA SER A 258 21.41 -1.22 5.78
C SER A 258 20.54 -0.72 6.92
N GLY A 259 20.45 -1.51 8.01
CA GLY A 259 19.64 -1.15 9.17
C GLY A 259 18.18 -0.87 8.81
N VAL A 260 17.60 0.19 9.39
CA VAL A 260 16.20 0.57 9.17
C VAL A 260 15.88 0.86 7.70
N ALA A 261 16.83 1.35 6.92
CA ALA A 261 16.63 1.59 5.49
C ALA A 261 16.37 0.29 4.71
N ALA A 262 17.13 -0.78 5.03
CA ALA A 262 16.90 -2.10 4.44
C ALA A 262 15.56 -2.67 4.88
N GLU A 263 15.22 -2.60 6.18
CA GLU A 263 13.92 -3.07 6.68
C GLU A 263 12.75 -2.31 6.04
N ALA A 264 12.88 -1.01 5.86
CA ALA A 264 11.86 -0.18 5.23
C ALA A 264 11.69 -0.49 3.74
N PHE A 265 12.79 -0.76 3.04
CA PHE A 265 12.74 -1.21 1.65
C PHE A 265 12.04 -2.59 1.54
N ASP A 266 12.42 -3.55 2.38
CA ASP A 266 11.82 -4.88 2.40
C ASP A 266 10.31 -4.83 2.74
N PHE A 267 9.94 -3.96 3.68
CA PHE A 267 8.54 -3.72 4.03
C PHE A 267 7.75 -3.13 2.84
N TRP A 268 8.30 -2.10 2.19
CA TRP A 268 7.70 -1.54 0.98
C TRP A 268 7.56 -2.58 -0.14
N ALA A 269 8.57 -3.41 -0.35
CA ALA A 269 8.53 -4.47 -1.34
C ALA A 269 7.38 -5.46 -1.06
N GLN A 270 7.17 -5.85 0.21
CA GLN A 270 6.06 -6.72 0.62
C GLN A 270 4.68 -6.08 0.43
N LEU A 271 4.55 -4.75 0.60
CA LEU A 271 3.29 -4.05 0.30
C LEU A 271 2.85 -4.24 -1.15
N ASN A 272 3.79 -4.41 -2.08
CA ASN A 272 3.48 -4.59 -3.50
C ASN A 272 2.85 -5.94 -3.84
N ASP A 273 2.89 -6.93 -2.92
CA ASP A 273 2.18 -8.20 -3.07
C ASP A 273 0.64 -8.02 -3.01
N ILE A 274 0.17 -6.93 -2.40
CA ILE A 274 -1.26 -6.60 -2.33
C ILE A 274 -1.83 -6.11 -3.66
N ASP A 275 -1.14 -5.78 -4.67
CA ASP A 275 -1.49 -5.07 -5.92
C ASP A 275 -2.96 -4.58 -6.01
N LYS A 276 -3.95 -5.48 -6.22
CA LYS A 276 -5.39 -5.15 -6.26
C LYS A 276 -6.18 -6.04 -5.33
N TRP A 277 -7.15 -5.46 -4.65
CA TRP A 277 -8.00 -6.16 -3.70
C TRP A 277 -9.48 -5.84 -3.92
N TYR A 278 -10.32 -6.79 -3.48
CA TYR A 278 -11.78 -6.72 -3.56
C TYR A 278 -12.37 -7.11 -2.23
N ALA A 279 -13.24 -6.25 -1.66
CA ALA A 279 -13.73 -6.43 -0.31
C ALA A 279 -15.19 -6.00 -0.15
N LEU A 280 -15.82 -6.59 0.86
CA LEU A 280 -17.10 -6.19 1.43
C LEU A 280 -16.86 -5.23 2.61
N PRO A 281 -17.84 -4.38 2.97
CA PRO A 281 -17.69 -3.41 4.05
C PRO A 281 -17.55 -4.09 5.43
N PRO A 282 -17.13 -3.35 6.48
CA PRO A 282 -17.11 -3.85 7.85
C PRO A 282 -18.47 -4.44 8.28
N ASN A 283 -18.44 -5.37 9.23
CA ASN A 283 -19.62 -6.01 9.80
C ASN A 283 -20.49 -6.80 8.80
N THR A 284 -19.99 -7.12 7.61
CA THR A 284 -20.72 -7.96 6.65
C THR A 284 -20.94 -9.37 7.25
N PRO A 285 -22.18 -9.87 7.27
CA PRO A 285 -22.50 -11.19 7.80
C PRO A 285 -21.67 -12.29 7.14
N LYS A 286 -21.19 -13.24 7.94
CA LYS A 286 -20.32 -14.33 7.47
C LYS A 286 -20.91 -15.08 6.26
N ALA A 287 -22.21 -15.34 6.24
CA ALA A 287 -22.87 -16.02 5.12
C ALA A 287 -22.71 -15.26 3.79
N ILE A 288 -22.74 -13.93 3.83
CA ILE A 288 -22.51 -13.07 2.65
C ILE A 288 -21.02 -13.13 2.24
N VAL A 289 -20.10 -13.01 3.21
CA VAL A 289 -18.66 -13.13 2.95
C VAL A 289 -18.33 -14.47 2.30
N ASP A 290 -18.86 -15.56 2.86
CA ASP A 290 -18.65 -16.91 2.35
C ASP A 290 -19.22 -17.06 0.92
N THR A 291 -20.39 -16.48 0.64
CA THR A 291 -20.99 -16.45 -0.71
C THR A 291 -20.07 -15.77 -1.73
N TYR A 292 -19.53 -14.60 -1.39
CA TYR A 292 -18.60 -13.90 -2.28
C TYR A 292 -17.27 -14.67 -2.46
N ARG A 293 -16.73 -15.25 -1.41
CA ARG A 293 -15.52 -16.08 -1.46
C ARG A 293 -15.73 -17.35 -2.29
N ALA A 294 -16.88 -17.99 -2.17
CA ALA A 294 -17.25 -19.15 -2.99
C ALA A 294 -17.40 -18.78 -4.48
N ALA A 295 -18.06 -17.64 -4.77
CA ALA A 295 -18.16 -17.13 -6.13
C ALA A 295 -16.78 -16.80 -6.71
N TRP A 296 -15.91 -16.15 -5.93
CA TRP A 296 -14.52 -15.89 -6.30
C TRP A 296 -13.78 -17.18 -6.63
N ALA A 297 -13.84 -18.19 -5.76
CA ALA A 297 -13.15 -19.48 -5.96
C ALA A 297 -13.61 -20.20 -7.23
N ARG A 298 -14.87 -20.05 -7.66
CA ARG A 298 -15.37 -20.57 -8.94
C ARG A 298 -14.86 -19.72 -10.11
N MET A 299 -14.96 -18.38 -10.00
CA MET A 299 -14.59 -17.43 -11.03
C MET A 299 -13.11 -17.54 -11.44
N VAL A 300 -12.21 -17.68 -10.47
CA VAL A 300 -10.75 -17.75 -10.76
C VAL A 300 -10.33 -19.04 -11.48
N ARG A 301 -11.23 -20.02 -11.57
CA ARG A 301 -11.04 -21.24 -12.35
C ARG A 301 -11.55 -21.10 -13.78
N ASP A 302 -12.26 -20.01 -14.12
CA ASP A 302 -12.70 -19.74 -15.49
C ASP A 302 -11.46 -19.38 -16.35
N PRO A 303 -11.13 -20.19 -17.37
CA PRO A 303 -9.96 -19.91 -18.19
C PRO A 303 -10.08 -18.61 -18.97
N GLU A 304 -11.31 -18.13 -19.25
CA GLU A 304 -11.55 -16.86 -19.92
C GLU A 304 -11.22 -15.69 -19.01
N PHE A 305 -11.52 -15.76 -17.69
CA PHE A 305 -11.09 -14.76 -16.71
C PHE A 305 -9.58 -14.59 -16.71
N ILE A 306 -8.85 -15.71 -16.61
CA ILE A 306 -7.39 -15.72 -16.61
C ILE A 306 -6.84 -15.20 -17.94
N ARG A 307 -7.41 -15.65 -19.07
CA ARG A 307 -6.99 -15.22 -20.40
C ARG A 307 -7.15 -13.70 -20.59
N GLN A 308 -8.30 -13.15 -20.18
CA GLN A 308 -8.55 -11.69 -20.26
C GLN A 308 -7.64 -10.92 -19.31
N GLY A 309 -7.45 -11.40 -18.07
CA GLY A 309 -6.54 -10.78 -17.11
C GLY A 309 -5.12 -10.70 -17.65
N LYS A 310 -4.61 -11.80 -18.22
CA LYS A 310 -3.28 -11.83 -18.84
C LYS A 310 -3.16 -10.92 -20.06
N ALA A 311 -4.16 -10.89 -20.90
CA ALA A 311 -4.14 -10.08 -22.13
C ALA A 311 -4.21 -8.57 -21.83
N LEU A 312 -5.01 -8.16 -20.83
CA LEU A 312 -5.25 -6.74 -20.52
C LEU A 312 -4.18 -6.14 -19.60
N PHE A 313 -3.67 -6.92 -18.66
CA PHE A 313 -2.85 -6.38 -17.59
C PHE A 313 -1.42 -6.92 -17.59
N SER A 314 -1.21 -8.23 -17.55
CA SER A 314 0.13 -8.82 -17.43
C SER A 314 0.11 -10.32 -17.69
N ALA A 315 1.18 -10.84 -18.30
CA ALA A 315 1.42 -12.29 -18.36
C ALA A 315 1.46 -12.95 -16.97
N ASP A 316 1.86 -12.17 -15.94
CA ASP A 316 1.94 -12.58 -14.54
C ASP A 316 0.61 -12.44 -13.78
N PHE A 317 -0.49 -12.10 -14.46
CA PHE A 317 -1.80 -11.96 -13.82
C PHE A 317 -2.18 -13.23 -13.06
N ALA A 318 -2.32 -13.10 -11.74
CA ALA A 318 -2.61 -14.19 -10.82
C ALA A 318 -3.66 -13.78 -9.79
N PRO A 319 -4.76 -14.56 -9.63
CA PRO A 319 -5.72 -14.34 -8.56
C PRO A 319 -5.16 -14.71 -7.19
N ILE A 320 -5.59 -13.95 -6.17
CA ILE A 320 -5.28 -14.16 -4.76
C ILE A 320 -6.61 -14.50 -4.05
N SER A 321 -6.61 -15.50 -3.17
CA SER A 321 -7.81 -15.84 -2.41
C SER A 321 -8.17 -14.75 -1.40
N GLY A 322 -9.46 -14.63 -1.05
CA GLY A 322 -9.88 -13.64 -0.05
C GLY A 322 -9.24 -13.84 1.32
N ALA A 323 -8.95 -15.09 1.70
CA ALA A 323 -8.25 -15.39 2.95
C ALA A 323 -6.79 -14.90 2.91
N ALA A 324 -6.06 -15.21 1.84
CA ALA A 324 -4.68 -14.75 1.66
C ALA A 324 -4.61 -13.22 1.58
N GLN A 325 -5.54 -12.58 0.86
CA GLN A 325 -5.63 -11.13 0.78
C GLN A 325 -5.88 -10.48 2.16
N GLN A 326 -6.75 -11.09 2.98
CA GLN A 326 -7.03 -10.63 4.34
C GLN A 326 -5.79 -10.70 5.22
N GLU A 327 -5.03 -11.79 5.14
CA GLU A 327 -3.80 -11.97 5.92
C GLU A 327 -2.68 -11.02 5.47
N LEU A 328 -2.52 -10.79 4.16
CA LEU A 328 -1.57 -9.81 3.64
C LEU A 328 -1.85 -8.41 4.19
N VAL A 329 -3.12 -7.96 4.13
CA VAL A 329 -3.49 -6.64 4.64
C VAL A 329 -3.25 -6.54 6.15
N LYS A 330 -3.60 -7.56 6.94
CA LYS A 330 -3.34 -7.56 8.38
C LYS A 330 -1.85 -7.54 8.70
N LYS A 331 -1.05 -8.35 8.00
CA LYS A 331 0.41 -8.42 8.19
C LYS A 331 1.09 -7.08 7.94
N THR A 332 0.61 -6.34 6.94
CA THR A 332 1.22 -5.06 6.53
C THR A 332 0.59 -3.83 7.18
N ALA A 333 -0.51 -3.99 7.94
CA ALA A 333 -1.22 -2.86 8.55
C ALA A 333 -0.42 -2.16 9.66
N TYR A 334 0.46 -2.88 10.35
CA TYR A 334 1.15 -2.40 11.54
C TYR A 334 2.66 -2.65 11.44
N PRO A 335 3.40 -1.88 10.63
CA PRO A 335 4.86 -1.97 10.58
C PRO A 335 5.48 -1.53 11.90
N LYS A 336 6.77 -1.84 12.09
CA LYS A 336 7.55 -1.23 13.15
C LYS A 336 7.51 0.29 13.03
N ALA A 337 7.44 0.99 14.15
CA ALA A 337 7.34 2.46 14.16
C ALA A 337 8.57 3.11 13.48
N GLU A 338 9.77 2.56 13.65
CA GLU A 338 10.98 3.05 12.99
C GLU A 338 10.96 2.90 11.46
N VAL A 339 10.36 1.81 10.94
CA VAL A 339 10.16 1.59 9.51
C VAL A 339 9.22 2.65 8.94
N LEU A 340 8.09 2.87 9.63
CA LEU A 340 7.11 3.88 9.23
C LEU A 340 7.70 5.29 9.27
N ALA A 341 8.48 5.60 10.31
CA ALA A 341 9.19 6.85 10.46
C ALA A 341 10.16 7.09 9.29
N TYR A 342 10.97 6.09 8.97
CA TYR A 342 11.92 6.17 7.87
C TYR A 342 11.24 6.39 6.51
N MET A 343 10.15 5.66 6.23
CA MET A 343 9.38 5.83 4.99
C MET A 343 8.73 7.22 4.88
N SER A 344 8.24 7.75 6.00
CA SER A 344 7.70 9.12 6.07
C SER A 344 8.81 10.15 5.81
N ASP A 345 9.97 9.95 6.41
CA ASP A 345 11.13 10.83 6.31
C ASP A 345 11.70 10.89 4.87
N ILE A 346 11.78 9.78 4.16
CA ILE A 346 12.14 9.77 2.72
C ILE A 346 11.23 10.73 1.95
N LYS A 347 9.91 10.67 2.17
CA LYS A 347 8.96 11.55 1.48
C LYS A 347 9.25 13.02 1.78
N VAL A 348 9.43 13.36 3.07
CA VAL A 348 9.75 14.72 3.50
C VAL A 348 11.05 15.21 2.89
N ARG A 349 12.13 14.42 2.97
CA ARG A 349 13.44 14.77 2.39
C ARG A 349 13.37 15.07 0.90
N HIS A 350 12.50 14.37 0.20
CA HIS A 350 12.35 14.52 -1.25
C HIS A 350 11.22 15.46 -1.68
N GLY A 351 10.57 16.15 -0.73
CA GLY A 351 9.52 17.14 -1.02
C GLY A 351 8.17 16.53 -1.42
N LEU A 352 7.94 15.25 -1.08
CA LEU A 352 6.67 14.58 -1.29
C LEU A 352 5.73 14.81 -0.09
N PRO A 353 4.40 14.77 -0.30
CA PRO A 353 3.45 14.81 0.81
C PRO A 353 3.66 13.64 1.77
N ALA A 354 3.80 13.94 3.05
CA ALA A 354 3.90 12.95 4.11
C ALA A 354 3.20 13.47 5.37
N GLU A 355 2.60 12.56 6.13
CA GLU A 355 2.06 12.87 7.45
C GLU A 355 3.13 12.60 8.51
N PRO A 356 3.35 13.52 9.46
CA PRO A 356 4.26 13.28 10.57
C PRO A 356 3.79 12.10 11.43
N LEU A 357 4.70 11.50 12.21
CA LEU A 357 4.31 10.50 13.20
C LEU A 357 3.41 11.14 14.26
N SER A 358 2.33 10.45 14.63
CA SER A 358 1.49 10.85 15.75
C SER A 358 2.22 10.69 17.09
N ASP A 359 1.73 11.33 18.15
CA ASP A 359 2.30 11.17 19.50
C ASP A 359 2.29 9.71 19.97
N GLU A 360 1.29 8.91 19.57
CA GLU A 360 1.20 7.49 19.87
C GLU A 360 2.27 6.68 19.13
N GLU A 361 2.47 6.96 17.84
CA GLU A 361 3.50 6.32 17.02
C GLU A 361 4.91 6.70 17.49
N LEU A 362 5.12 7.94 17.88
CA LEU A 362 6.39 8.40 18.49
C LEU A 362 6.65 7.70 19.83
N ALA A 363 5.63 7.53 20.66
CA ALA A 363 5.75 6.79 21.93
C ALA A 363 6.07 5.30 21.69
N LYS A 364 5.46 4.70 20.66
CA LYS A 364 5.76 3.32 20.26
C LYS A 364 7.19 3.20 19.73
N LEU A 365 7.64 4.13 18.91
CA LEU A 365 9.00 4.21 18.40
C LEU A 365 10.02 4.34 19.54
N ALA A 366 9.77 5.23 20.51
CA ALA A 366 10.61 5.39 21.67
C ALA A 366 10.73 4.08 22.47
N LYS A 367 9.60 3.40 22.70
CA LYS A 367 9.56 2.10 23.38
C LYS A 367 10.32 1.01 22.60
N GLU A 368 10.16 0.93 21.28
CA GLU A 368 10.89 -0.03 20.43
C GLU A 368 12.41 0.18 20.46
N LYS A 369 12.85 1.42 20.64
CA LYS A 369 14.28 1.80 20.77
C LYS A 369 14.78 1.75 22.21
N GLY A 370 13.94 1.39 23.18
CA GLY A 370 14.30 1.42 24.60
C GLY A 370 14.57 2.84 25.14
N LEU A 371 13.98 3.86 24.50
CA LEU A 371 14.10 5.25 24.88
C LEU A 371 12.85 5.66 25.66
N ASP A 372 13.01 6.41 26.75
CA ASP A 372 11.86 7.13 27.31
C ASP A 372 11.42 8.25 26.38
N LYS A 373 10.14 8.65 26.43
CA LYS A 373 9.59 9.76 25.62
C LYS A 373 10.38 11.07 25.85
N ALA A 374 11.05 11.19 27.00
CA ALA A 374 11.96 12.29 27.34
C ALA A 374 13.32 12.21 26.62
N ASP A 375 13.67 11.06 26.08
CA ASP A 375 14.97 10.79 25.43
C ASP A 375 14.91 10.87 23.90
N LEU A 376 13.77 11.25 23.32
CA LEU A 376 13.75 11.68 21.92
C LEU A 376 14.75 12.84 21.80
N PRO A 377 15.70 12.80 20.85
CA PRO A 377 16.80 13.76 20.82
C PRO A 377 16.25 15.17 20.69
N SER A 378 16.10 15.82 21.83
CA SER A 378 15.84 17.25 21.90
C SER A 378 17.19 17.92 22.14
N THR A 379 17.63 18.70 21.16
CA THR A 379 18.90 19.39 21.27
C THR A 379 18.64 20.80 21.74
N GLN A 380 19.26 21.20 22.87
CA GLN A 380 19.21 22.57 23.35
C GLN A 380 20.10 23.43 22.47
N VAL A 381 19.50 24.41 21.84
CA VAL A 381 20.18 25.29 20.86
C VAL A 381 19.77 26.74 21.02
N VAL A 382 20.64 27.63 20.60
CA VAL A 382 20.27 29.02 20.33
C VAL A 382 19.98 29.15 18.84
N LEU A 383 18.81 29.63 18.47
CA LEU A 383 18.47 29.88 17.09
C LEU A 383 19.37 30.98 16.53
N LYS A 384 20.17 30.67 15.50
CA LYS A 384 21.06 31.66 14.83
C LYS A 384 20.27 32.54 13.89
N THR A 385 19.47 31.90 13.03
CA THR A 385 18.58 32.59 12.09
C THR A 385 17.21 31.95 12.13
N VAL A 386 16.20 32.75 11.83
CA VAL A 386 14.83 32.32 11.65
C VAL A 386 14.34 32.90 10.33
N GLY A 387 13.93 32.05 9.42
CA GLY A 387 13.44 32.45 8.11
C GLY A 387 12.10 33.19 8.17
N GLU A 388 11.65 33.66 7.03
CA GLU A 388 10.42 34.49 6.92
C GLU A 388 9.22 33.76 7.54
N ALA A 389 8.51 34.45 8.43
CA ALA A 389 7.38 33.93 9.20
C ALA A 389 7.69 32.61 9.95
N GLY A 390 8.94 32.40 10.39
CA GLY A 390 9.36 31.22 11.14
C GLY A 390 9.33 29.91 10.35
N ARG A 391 9.42 29.95 9.03
CA ARG A 391 9.33 28.75 8.17
C ARG A 391 10.52 27.82 8.30
N ASP A 392 11.66 28.34 8.68
CA ASP A 392 12.88 27.58 8.94
C ASP A 392 13.68 28.21 10.09
N ILE A 393 14.50 27.38 10.73
CA ILE A 393 15.42 27.78 11.80
C ILE A 393 16.79 27.22 11.51
N GLU A 394 17.83 28.00 11.83
CA GLU A 394 19.23 27.56 11.75
C GLU A 394 19.89 27.65 13.12
N PHE A 395 20.67 26.65 13.45
CA PHE A 395 21.37 26.52 14.74
C PHE A 395 22.61 25.65 14.61
N THR A 396 23.45 25.61 15.62
CA THR A 396 24.64 24.75 15.65
C THR A 396 24.43 23.61 16.65
N VAL A 397 24.76 22.39 16.21
CA VAL A 397 24.77 21.19 17.03
C VAL A 397 26.12 20.50 16.85
N GLU A 398 26.82 20.22 17.96
CA GLU A 398 28.14 19.54 17.95
C GLU A 398 29.12 20.15 16.95
N GLY A 399 29.11 21.48 16.80
CA GLY A 399 30.00 22.23 15.90
C GLY A 399 29.56 22.27 14.44
N SER A 400 28.48 21.59 14.06
CA SER A 400 27.92 21.58 12.72
C SER A 400 26.70 22.49 12.62
N GLU A 401 26.57 23.26 11.52
CA GLU A 401 25.39 24.06 11.26
C GLU A 401 24.25 23.16 10.76
N ARG A 402 23.07 23.38 11.29
CA ARG A 402 21.83 22.71 10.92
C ARG A 402 20.77 23.72 10.51
N LYS A 403 20.03 23.40 9.45
CA LYS A 403 18.85 24.14 9.02
C LYS A 403 17.66 23.18 8.98
N LEU A 404 16.59 23.54 9.71
CA LEU A 404 15.35 22.75 9.76
C LEU A 404 14.16 23.61 9.38
N GLY A 405 13.24 23.04 8.61
CA GLY A 405 11.93 23.60 8.36
C GLY A 405 11.06 23.57 9.63
N VAL A 406 10.17 24.55 9.77
CA VAL A 406 9.18 24.64 10.83
C VAL A 406 7.80 24.75 10.17
N SER A 407 7.06 23.66 10.15
CA SER A 407 5.71 23.63 9.58
C SER A 407 4.71 24.32 10.50
N SER A 408 3.78 25.08 9.93
CA SER A 408 2.67 25.69 10.71
C SER A 408 1.65 24.67 11.23
N SER A 409 1.60 23.49 10.63
CA SER A 409 0.61 22.44 10.98
C SER A 409 1.23 21.19 11.58
N ARG A 410 2.54 20.94 11.35
CA ARG A 410 3.22 19.71 11.75
C ARG A 410 4.21 19.91 12.90
N THR A 411 4.91 21.05 12.93
CA THR A 411 5.86 21.35 14.01
C THR A 411 5.12 21.92 15.21
N LYS A 412 5.28 21.32 16.37
CA LYS A 412 4.76 21.86 17.62
C LYS A 412 5.66 23.00 18.08
N VAL A 413 5.19 24.23 18.05
CA VAL A 413 5.93 25.38 18.58
C VAL A 413 5.36 25.78 19.92
N THR A 414 6.25 25.92 20.93
CA THR A 414 5.91 26.35 22.28
C THR A 414 6.90 27.45 22.72
N ILE A 415 6.41 28.53 23.27
CA ILE A 415 7.22 29.64 23.79
C ILE A 415 6.72 29.96 25.19
N GLY A 416 7.63 29.99 26.17
CA GLY A 416 7.26 30.24 27.57
C GLY A 416 6.28 29.20 28.16
N GLY A 417 6.26 27.98 27.63
CA GLY A 417 5.36 26.90 28.05
C GLY A 417 3.98 26.91 27.37
N GLU A 418 3.66 27.92 26.55
CA GLU A 418 2.39 28.03 25.85
C GLU A 418 2.54 27.74 24.35
N LYS A 419 1.50 27.15 23.73
CA LYS A 419 1.45 26.91 22.29
C LYS A 419 1.55 28.25 21.54
N ALA A 420 2.45 28.33 20.59
CA ALA A 420 2.73 29.53 19.83
C ALA A 420 2.67 29.30 18.32
N ASP A 421 2.42 30.38 17.57
CA ASP A 421 2.64 30.37 16.12
C ASP A 421 4.15 30.44 15.82
N ARG A 422 4.60 29.71 14.81
CA ARG A 422 6.01 29.70 14.38
C ARG A 422 6.53 31.10 14.00
N ALA A 423 5.66 32.02 13.53
CA ALA A 423 6.02 33.36 13.19
C ALA A 423 6.53 34.18 14.40
N LYS A 424 6.33 33.68 15.63
CA LYS A 424 6.86 34.27 16.87
C LYS A 424 8.29 33.81 17.20
N LEU A 425 8.83 32.82 16.47
CA LEU A 425 10.23 32.44 16.62
C LEU A 425 11.16 33.57 16.15
N THR A 426 12.20 33.84 16.92
CA THR A 426 13.20 34.87 16.59
C THR A 426 14.62 34.33 16.85
N ALA A 427 15.57 34.85 16.09
CA ALA A 427 16.98 34.58 16.35
C ALA A 427 17.37 34.97 17.79
N GLY A 428 18.24 34.21 18.41
CA GLY A 428 18.65 34.39 19.79
C GLY A 428 17.79 33.65 20.81
N MET A 429 16.65 33.06 20.44
CA MET A 429 15.86 32.24 21.35
C MET A 429 16.59 30.96 21.73
N ASN A 430 16.52 30.62 23.03
CA ASN A 430 17.00 29.36 23.59
C ASN A 430 15.88 28.32 23.49
N CYS A 431 16.05 27.34 22.63
CA CYS A 431 15.01 26.36 22.33
C CYS A 431 15.52 24.94 22.44
N ALA A 432 14.68 24.03 22.93
CA ALA A 432 14.84 22.61 22.69
C ALA A 432 14.23 22.32 21.32
N VAL A 433 15.05 21.86 20.39
CA VAL A 433 14.60 21.49 19.04
C VAL A 433 14.60 19.98 18.94
N GLU A 434 13.43 19.41 18.68
CA GLU A 434 13.24 17.97 18.48
C GLU A 434 13.23 17.68 16.99
N PHE A 435 14.11 16.79 16.55
CA PHE A 435 14.19 16.31 15.17
C PHE A 435 14.85 14.93 15.12
N MET A 436 14.59 14.17 14.09
CA MET A 436 15.15 12.83 13.92
C MET A 436 16.32 12.82 12.94
N GLY A 437 17.50 12.44 13.42
CA GLY A 437 18.68 12.23 12.59
C GLY A 437 18.98 13.40 11.64
N ASP A 438 18.99 13.12 10.34
CA ASP A 438 19.23 14.13 9.28
C ASP A 438 17.95 14.79 8.75
N ALA A 439 16.84 14.77 9.54
CA ALA A 439 15.59 15.39 9.17
C ALA A 439 15.79 16.87 8.75
N LYS A 440 15.03 17.30 7.74
CA LYS A 440 15.01 18.69 7.27
C LYS A 440 13.91 19.53 7.91
N GLU A 441 13.11 18.94 8.80
CA GLU A 441 12.02 19.59 9.51
C GLU A 441 12.03 19.21 11.00
N ALA A 442 11.76 20.20 11.87
CA ALA A 442 11.64 19.97 13.29
C ALA A 442 10.25 19.39 13.62
N THR A 443 10.19 18.41 14.54
CA THR A 443 8.94 17.90 15.12
C THR A 443 8.41 18.81 16.22
N ALA A 444 9.32 19.38 17.02
CA ALA A 444 8.98 20.41 17.99
C ALA A 444 10.08 21.48 18.10
N VAL A 445 9.67 22.71 18.41
CA VAL A 445 10.54 23.83 18.78
C VAL A 445 9.98 24.44 20.05
N ILE A 446 10.65 24.16 21.18
CA ILE A 446 10.20 24.54 22.52
C ILE A 446 11.18 25.59 23.08
N CYS A 447 10.77 26.85 23.04
CA CYS A 447 11.60 27.97 23.49
C CYS A 447 11.19 28.44 24.88
N LYS A 448 12.18 28.87 25.64
CA LYS A 448 12.00 29.49 26.98
C LYS A 448 11.74 30.94 26.86
#